data_610343d7d5c5faf3bf3a7215222ed8a3
#
_entry.id   610343d7d5c5faf3bf3a7215222ed8a3
#
_cell.length_a   1.000
_cell.length_b   1.000
_cell.length_c   1.000
_cell.angle_alpha   90.00
_cell.angle_beta   90.00
_cell.angle_gamma   90.00
#
_symmetry.space_group_name_H-M   'P 1'
#
loop_
_entity.id
_entity.type
_entity.pdbx_description
1 polymer ?
#
loop_
_entity_poly.entity_id
_entity_poly.type
_entity_poly.pdbx_seq_one_letter_code
_entity_poly.pdbx_strand_id
1 'polypeptide(L)'
;MTNNVSPAPIAHRPLILIACMLAMFMSAIEATIVATAMPTIIGDLGGFSLLGWVFAVYLLAQAITIPIYGRLADLYGRKRVFFFGATLFLVGSVLCGFAPNMYWLIGFRLLQGLGAGAIMPIASTIIGDIYSATERPKVMGYLSSVWGVSAIIGPLLGAFIVQHLPWALVFWVNLPIGLLAMLFLWRYLPAHQQLRRHALDLAGTAWLTLFVSALLLALLQMESLGWWVAPLLALAAASLALLVRQERRAVEPLFPLALWQSRVIVAGNIGGL
;
A
#
# COMPACT_ATOMS: atom_id res chain seq x y z
N MET A 1 10.69 -35.24 7.68
CA MET A 1 11.96 -34.81 7.08
C MET A 1 11.69 -33.60 6.21
N THR A 2 11.83 -32.40 6.77
CA THR A 2 11.63 -31.14 6.03
C THR A 2 12.93 -30.87 5.26
N ASN A 3 12.89 -31.06 3.95
CA ASN A 3 13.99 -30.63 3.07
C ASN A 3 14.15 -29.10 3.23
N ASN A 4 15.11 -28.71 4.05
CA ASN A 4 15.65 -27.35 4.09
C ASN A 4 16.45 -27.12 2.80
N VAL A 5 15.76 -26.84 1.70
CA VAL A 5 16.40 -26.30 0.51
C VAL A 5 16.79 -24.87 0.87
N SER A 6 18.05 -24.69 1.25
CA SER A 6 18.63 -23.35 1.43
C SER A 6 18.47 -22.59 0.10
N PRO A 7 17.81 -21.43 0.07
CA PRO A 7 17.70 -20.67 -1.17
C PRO A 7 19.11 -20.34 -1.67
N ALA A 8 19.33 -20.55 -2.98
CA ALA A 8 20.61 -20.23 -3.61
C ALA A 8 21.02 -18.79 -3.23
N PRO A 9 22.31 -18.53 -2.94
CA PRO A 9 22.77 -17.23 -2.50
C PRO A 9 22.50 -16.19 -3.60
N ILE A 10 21.52 -15.32 -3.37
CA ILE A 10 21.26 -14.18 -4.26
C ILE A 10 22.39 -13.18 -4.04
N ALA A 11 23.26 -13.00 -5.03
CA ALA A 11 24.51 -12.25 -4.92
C ALA A 11 24.34 -10.77 -4.51
N HIS A 12 23.12 -10.20 -4.62
CA HIS A 12 22.88 -8.77 -4.42
C HIS A 12 21.76 -8.47 -3.40
N ARG A 13 21.61 -9.30 -2.36
CA ARG A 13 20.58 -9.12 -1.30
C ARG A 13 20.52 -7.69 -0.73
N PRO A 14 21.65 -7.01 -0.39
CA PRO A 14 21.59 -5.66 0.16
C PRO A 14 21.01 -4.63 -0.82
N LEU A 15 21.29 -4.76 -2.12
CA LEU A 15 20.75 -3.83 -3.12
C LEU A 15 19.24 -4.00 -3.34
N ILE A 16 18.75 -5.24 -3.22
CA ILE A 16 17.30 -5.51 -3.25
C ILE A 16 16.64 -4.95 -1.99
N LEU A 17 17.28 -5.08 -0.82
CA LEU A 17 16.79 -4.48 0.41
C LEU A 17 16.69 -2.95 0.29
N ILE A 18 17.74 -2.30 -0.19
CA ILE A 18 17.75 -0.85 -0.43
C ILE A 18 16.61 -0.45 -1.38
N ALA A 19 16.39 -1.22 -2.46
CA ALA A 19 15.30 -0.95 -3.39
C ALA A 19 13.92 -1.06 -2.71
N CYS A 20 13.71 -2.08 -1.88
CA CYS A 20 12.47 -2.22 -1.09
C CYS A 20 12.31 -1.08 -0.08
N MET A 21 13.40 -0.67 0.59
CA MET A 21 13.40 0.47 1.51
C MET A 21 13.07 1.79 0.79
N LEU A 22 13.65 2.03 -0.39
CA LEU A 22 13.33 3.21 -1.22
C LEU A 22 11.85 3.22 -1.65
N ALA A 23 11.32 2.08 -2.08
CA ALA A 23 9.92 1.97 -2.46
C ALA A 23 8.98 2.22 -1.27
N MET A 24 9.30 1.67 -0.10
CA MET A 24 8.54 1.90 1.13
C MET A 24 8.68 3.35 1.61
N PHE A 25 9.87 3.95 1.50
CA PHE A 25 10.10 5.35 1.82
C PHE A 25 9.23 6.27 0.96
N MET A 26 9.19 6.03 -0.34
CA MET A 26 8.31 6.75 -1.28
C MET A 26 6.85 6.70 -0.84
N SER A 27 6.34 5.52 -0.46
CA SER A 27 4.96 5.36 0.01
C SER A 27 4.73 5.99 1.38
N ALA A 28 5.70 5.93 2.28
CA ALA A 28 5.58 6.47 3.64
C ALA A 28 5.69 8.00 3.68
N ILE A 29 6.60 8.59 2.89
CA ILE A 29 6.77 10.05 2.82
C ILE A 29 5.54 10.71 2.22
N GLU A 30 4.87 10.05 1.27
CA GLU A 30 3.67 10.54 0.60
C GLU A 30 2.57 10.95 1.61
N ALA A 31 2.34 10.13 2.63
CA ALA A 31 1.32 10.40 3.64
C ALA A 31 1.61 11.67 4.46
N THR A 32 2.88 11.95 4.74
CA THR A 32 3.31 13.04 5.62
C THR A 32 3.58 14.34 4.86
N ILE A 33 4.20 14.25 3.68
CA ILE A 33 4.56 15.40 2.86
C ILE A 33 3.32 16.11 2.29
N VAL A 34 2.32 15.33 1.82
CA VAL A 34 1.07 15.87 1.29
C VAL A 34 0.27 16.59 2.38
N ALA A 35 0.22 16.02 3.61
CA ALA A 35 -0.46 16.65 4.73
C ALA A 35 0.12 18.04 5.05
N THR A 36 1.44 18.19 4.99
CA THR A 36 2.13 19.46 5.22
C THR A 36 1.87 20.47 4.12
N ALA A 37 1.72 20.01 2.86
CA ALA A 37 1.50 20.90 1.71
C ALA A 37 0.03 21.29 1.50
N MET A 38 -0.92 20.60 2.13
CA MET A 38 -2.36 20.81 1.89
C MET A 38 -2.84 22.24 2.06
N PRO A 39 -2.42 23.03 3.07
CA PRO A 39 -2.86 24.43 3.18
C PRO A 39 -2.52 25.25 1.93
N THR A 40 -1.32 25.08 1.37
CA THR A 40 -0.89 25.76 0.15
C THR A 40 -1.65 25.27 -1.08
N ILE A 41 -1.87 23.96 -1.20
CA ILE A 41 -2.64 23.34 -2.30
C ILE A 41 -4.08 23.87 -2.29
N ILE A 42 -4.71 23.97 -1.11
CA ILE A 42 -6.07 24.53 -0.98
C ILE A 42 -6.08 26.02 -1.33
N GLY A 43 -5.04 26.76 -0.97
CA GLY A 43 -4.91 28.17 -1.35
C GLY A 43 -4.93 28.37 -2.86
N ASP A 44 -4.26 27.49 -3.61
CA ASP A 44 -4.14 27.57 -5.07
C ASP A 44 -5.36 26.97 -5.80
N LEU A 45 -5.84 25.80 -5.37
CA LEU A 45 -6.88 25.04 -6.08
C LEU A 45 -8.29 25.32 -5.54
N GLY A 46 -8.42 25.95 -4.37
CA GLY A 46 -9.68 26.09 -3.64
C GLY A 46 -10.19 24.77 -3.07
N GLY A 47 -11.47 24.72 -2.70
CA GLY A 47 -12.13 23.47 -2.32
C GLY A 47 -11.81 22.94 -0.93
N PHE A 48 -11.72 23.80 0.09
CA PHE A 48 -11.44 23.40 1.48
C PHE A 48 -12.36 22.26 1.98
N SER A 49 -13.63 22.26 1.59
CA SER A 49 -14.59 21.20 1.94
C SER A 49 -14.23 19.82 1.38
N LEU A 50 -13.36 19.77 0.38
CA LEU A 50 -12.91 18.54 -0.28
C LEU A 50 -11.60 17.98 0.31
N LEU A 51 -10.98 18.66 1.30
CA LEU A 51 -9.73 18.25 1.93
C LEU A 51 -9.75 16.79 2.39
N GLY A 52 -10.78 16.39 3.10
CA GLY A 52 -10.92 15.01 3.59
C GLY A 52 -10.93 13.97 2.47
N TRP A 53 -11.48 14.31 1.30
CA TRP A 53 -11.53 13.40 0.16
C TRP A 53 -10.18 13.15 -0.49
N VAL A 54 -9.26 14.11 -0.46
CA VAL A 54 -7.89 13.94 -1.00
C VAL A 54 -7.16 12.81 -0.29
N PHE A 55 -7.30 12.71 1.03
CA PHE A 55 -6.72 11.64 1.84
C PHE A 55 -7.56 10.36 1.79
N ALA A 56 -8.88 10.49 1.94
CA ALA A 56 -9.79 9.35 2.01
C ALA A 56 -9.72 8.48 0.75
N VAL A 57 -9.77 9.08 -0.44
CA VAL A 57 -9.74 8.35 -1.71
C VAL A 57 -8.43 7.60 -1.91
N TYR A 58 -7.30 8.21 -1.55
CA TYR A 58 -6.00 7.57 -1.63
C TYR A 58 -5.90 6.36 -0.70
N LEU A 59 -6.25 6.53 0.58
CA LEU A 59 -6.22 5.45 1.58
C LEU A 59 -7.20 4.33 1.24
N LEU A 60 -8.39 4.68 0.76
CA LEU A 60 -9.40 3.73 0.32
C LEU A 60 -8.89 2.88 -0.86
N ALA A 61 -8.38 3.53 -1.90
CA ALA A 61 -7.82 2.85 -3.06
C ALA A 61 -6.64 1.93 -2.69
N GLN A 62 -5.75 2.42 -1.84
CA GLN A 62 -4.63 1.64 -1.31
C GLN A 62 -5.12 0.42 -0.52
N ALA A 63 -6.03 0.59 0.42
CA ALA A 63 -6.53 -0.49 1.26
C ALA A 63 -7.23 -1.59 0.47
N ILE A 64 -8.03 -1.21 -0.54
CA ILE A 64 -8.71 -2.15 -1.43
C ILE A 64 -7.72 -2.98 -2.24
N THR A 65 -6.65 -2.35 -2.72
CA THR A 65 -5.73 -2.98 -3.66
C THR A 65 -4.65 -3.82 -2.99
N ILE A 66 -4.35 -3.62 -1.71
CA ILE A 66 -3.38 -4.42 -0.94
C ILE A 66 -3.62 -5.94 -1.09
N PRO A 67 -4.80 -6.50 -0.76
CA PRO A 67 -5.04 -7.94 -0.87
C PRO A 67 -5.07 -8.41 -2.33
N ILE A 68 -5.53 -7.57 -3.26
CA ILE A 68 -5.56 -7.87 -4.68
C ILE A 68 -4.13 -8.05 -5.20
N TYR A 69 -3.23 -7.11 -4.92
CA TYR A 69 -1.84 -7.20 -5.35
C TYR A 69 -1.08 -8.34 -4.68
N GLY A 70 -1.40 -8.66 -3.43
CA GLY A 70 -0.84 -9.85 -2.78
C GLY A 70 -1.11 -11.11 -3.61
N ARG A 71 -2.36 -11.33 -3.99
CA ARG A 71 -2.75 -12.48 -4.84
C ARG A 71 -2.17 -12.41 -6.25
N LEU A 72 -2.22 -11.25 -6.89
CA LEU A 72 -1.63 -11.06 -8.21
C LEU A 72 -0.12 -11.35 -8.20
N ALA A 73 0.58 -10.98 -7.13
CA ALA A 73 2.00 -11.24 -6.99
C ALA A 73 2.33 -12.74 -6.91
N ASP A 74 1.46 -13.54 -6.28
CA ASP A 74 1.61 -15.00 -6.24
C ASP A 74 1.34 -15.65 -7.61
N LEU A 75 0.41 -15.10 -8.41
CA LEU A 75 0.02 -15.62 -9.73
C LEU A 75 0.97 -15.19 -10.85
N TYR A 76 1.30 -13.91 -10.92
CA TYR A 76 2.04 -13.31 -12.04
C TYR A 76 3.51 -13.02 -11.71
N GLY A 77 3.89 -13.26 -10.44
CA GLY A 77 5.23 -13.01 -9.93
C GLY A 77 5.40 -11.59 -9.37
N ARG A 78 6.12 -11.51 -8.25
CA ARG A 78 6.27 -10.30 -7.44
C ARG A 78 6.89 -9.14 -8.21
N LYS A 79 7.89 -9.42 -9.05
CA LYS A 79 8.56 -8.40 -9.85
C LYS A 79 7.57 -7.67 -10.79
N ARG A 80 6.80 -8.41 -11.57
CA ARG A 80 5.86 -7.83 -12.54
C ARG A 80 4.80 -6.98 -11.86
N VAL A 81 4.21 -7.51 -10.78
CA VAL A 81 3.13 -6.83 -10.07
C VAL A 81 3.64 -5.60 -9.33
N PHE A 82 4.86 -5.66 -8.76
CA PHE A 82 5.51 -4.48 -8.18
C PHE A 82 5.69 -3.38 -9.23
N PHE A 83 6.23 -3.72 -10.42
CA PHE A 83 6.44 -2.74 -11.48
C PHE A 83 5.14 -2.11 -11.96
N PHE A 84 4.09 -2.90 -12.11
CA PHE A 84 2.78 -2.40 -12.48
C PHE A 84 2.26 -1.39 -11.43
N GLY A 85 2.24 -1.77 -10.15
CA GLY A 85 1.77 -0.90 -9.08
C GLY A 85 2.63 0.34 -8.90
N ALA A 86 3.96 0.20 -8.92
CA ALA A 86 4.88 1.34 -8.82
C ALA A 86 4.73 2.32 -10.01
N THR A 87 4.55 1.80 -11.23
CA THR A 87 4.29 2.65 -12.40
C THR A 87 2.97 3.40 -12.24
N LEU A 88 1.91 2.71 -11.82
CA LEU A 88 0.60 3.33 -11.60
C LEU A 88 0.68 4.42 -10.52
N PHE A 89 1.40 4.17 -9.43
CA PHE A 89 1.67 5.15 -8.39
C PHE A 89 2.41 6.38 -8.93
N LEU A 90 3.49 6.18 -9.69
CA LEU A 90 4.28 7.28 -10.24
C LEU A 90 3.51 8.10 -11.28
N VAL A 91 2.72 7.45 -12.13
CA VAL A 91 1.82 8.15 -13.08
C VAL A 91 0.80 8.99 -12.32
N GLY A 92 0.15 8.41 -11.29
CA GLY A 92 -0.75 9.16 -10.41
C GLY A 92 -0.07 10.35 -9.75
N SER A 93 1.19 10.15 -9.29
CA SER A 93 2.00 11.20 -8.66
C SER A 93 2.30 12.36 -9.63
N VAL A 94 2.68 12.05 -10.87
CA VAL A 94 2.89 13.07 -11.92
C VAL A 94 1.62 13.85 -12.16
N LEU A 95 0.49 13.16 -12.35
CA LEU A 95 -0.80 13.77 -12.62
C LEU A 95 -1.29 14.64 -11.46
N CYS A 96 -1.06 14.23 -10.21
CA CYS A 96 -1.39 15.06 -9.04
C CYS A 96 -0.72 16.44 -9.10
N GLY A 97 0.55 16.50 -9.51
CA GLY A 97 1.27 17.77 -9.65
C GLY A 97 0.77 18.66 -10.80
N PHE A 98 0.01 18.11 -11.75
CA PHE A 98 -0.63 18.85 -12.84
C PHE A 98 -2.14 19.09 -12.61
N ALA A 99 -2.65 18.82 -11.42
CA ALA A 99 -4.07 18.95 -11.16
C ALA A 99 -4.54 20.41 -11.31
N PRO A 100 -5.52 20.70 -12.18
CA PRO A 100 -6.00 22.08 -12.41
C PRO A 100 -7.01 22.54 -11.35
N ASN A 101 -7.58 21.64 -10.57
CA ASN A 101 -8.50 21.90 -9.46
C ASN A 101 -8.57 20.70 -8.51
N MET A 102 -9.26 20.88 -7.38
CA MET A 102 -9.35 19.88 -6.32
C MET A 102 -10.03 18.57 -6.78
N TYR A 103 -11.01 18.60 -7.68
CA TYR A 103 -11.68 17.40 -8.19
C TYR A 103 -10.72 16.51 -9.00
N TRP A 104 -9.89 17.10 -9.85
CA TRP A 104 -8.87 16.40 -10.59
C TRP A 104 -7.79 15.83 -9.66
N LEU A 105 -7.39 16.62 -8.65
CA LEU A 105 -6.46 16.13 -7.64
C LEU A 105 -6.99 14.86 -6.95
N ILE A 106 -8.26 14.85 -6.53
CA ILE A 106 -8.91 13.68 -5.93
C ILE A 106 -8.90 12.49 -6.91
N GLY A 107 -9.25 12.72 -8.18
CA GLY A 107 -9.21 11.67 -9.21
C GLY A 107 -7.81 11.08 -9.42
N PHE A 108 -6.78 11.93 -9.44
CA PHE A 108 -5.39 11.48 -9.57
C PHE A 108 -4.87 10.81 -8.30
N ARG A 109 -5.33 11.22 -7.12
CA ARG A 109 -5.08 10.54 -5.83
C ARG A 109 -5.69 9.14 -5.79
N LEU A 110 -6.87 8.93 -6.40
CA LEU A 110 -7.43 7.59 -6.59
C LEU A 110 -6.47 6.72 -7.38
N LEU A 111 -6.00 7.20 -8.53
CA LEU A 111 -5.06 6.47 -9.38
C LEU A 111 -3.75 6.15 -8.64
N GLN A 112 -3.21 7.14 -7.93
CA GLN A 112 -2.00 6.98 -7.13
C GLN A 112 -2.19 5.95 -6.01
N GLY A 113 -3.32 6.00 -5.30
CA GLY A 113 -3.68 5.04 -4.26
C GLY A 113 -3.82 3.61 -4.77
N LEU A 114 -4.44 3.43 -5.97
CA LEU A 114 -4.49 2.12 -6.63
C LEU A 114 -3.10 1.52 -6.85
N GLY A 115 -2.10 2.34 -7.18
CA GLY A 115 -0.71 1.89 -7.31
C GLY A 115 -0.02 1.63 -5.96
N ALA A 116 -0.30 2.46 -4.96
CA ALA A 116 0.32 2.41 -3.63
C ALA A 116 0.11 1.06 -2.92
N GLY A 117 -1.06 0.44 -3.13
CA GLY A 117 -1.39 -0.85 -2.52
C GLY A 117 -0.48 -2.01 -2.90
N ALA A 118 0.28 -1.89 -3.99
CA ALA A 118 1.25 -2.91 -4.39
C ALA A 118 2.58 -2.80 -3.65
N ILE A 119 2.99 -1.59 -3.24
CA ILE A 119 4.37 -1.29 -2.84
C ILE A 119 4.75 -2.05 -1.57
N MET A 120 4.01 -1.82 -0.49
CA MET A 120 4.35 -2.34 0.83
C MET A 120 4.25 -3.88 0.94
N PRO A 121 3.14 -4.52 0.54
CA PRO A 121 3.02 -5.97 0.68
C PRO A 121 4.00 -6.72 -0.20
N ILE A 122 4.25 -6.24 -1.42
CA ILE A 122 5.18 -6.92 -2.33
C ILE A 122 6.63 -6.74 -1.87
N ALA A 123 7.03 -5.55 -1.40
CA ALA A 123 8.35 -5.33 -0.82
C ALA A 123 8.60 -6.26 0.37
N SER A 124 7.64 -6.35 1.30
CA SER A 124 7.72 -7.27 2.45
C SER A 124 7.81 -8.73 2.03
N THR A 125 7.07 -9.13 1.00
CA THR A 125 7.10 -10.49 0.47
C THR A 125 8.43 -10.81 -0.23
N ILE A 126 8.99 -9.87 -1.02
CA ILE A 126 10.33 -10.01 -1.62
C ILE A 126 11.38 -10.25 -0.54
N ILE A 127 11.34 -9.49 0.55
CA ILE A 127 12.25 -9.66 1.68
C ILE A 127 12.05 -11.03 2.34
N GLY A 128 10.80 -11.45 2.53
CA GLY A 128 10.45 -12.77 3.05
C GLY A 128 11.00 -13.94 2.21
N ASP A 129 11.18 -13.76 0.89
CA ASP A 129 11.73 -14.78 0.01
C ASP A 129 13.26 -14.84 0.01
N ILE A 130 13.90 -13.69 0.20
CA ILE A 130 15.36 -13.55 0.04
C ILE A 130 16.09 -13.83 1.34
N TYR A 131 15.47 -13.49 2.49
CA TYR A 131 16.10 -13.64 3.80
C TYR A 131 15.54 -14.84 4.56
N SER A 132 16.43 -15.53 5.27
CA SER A 132 16.07 -16.67 6.12
C SER A 132 15.21 -16.25 7.31
N ALA A 133 14.49 -17.19 7.93
CA ALA A 133 13.62 -16.92 9.08
C ALA A 133 14.38 -16.24 10.24
N THR A 134 15.68 -16.53 10.39
CA THR A 134 16.55 -15.95 11.43
C THR A 134 17.01 -14.53 11.11
N GLU A 135 17.15 -14.18 9.82
CA GLU A 135 17.57 -12.84 9.37
C GLU A 135 16.39 -11.87 9.27
N ARG A 136 15.17 -12.36 8.99
CA ARG A 136 13.96 -11.54 8.76
C ARG A 136 13.67 -10.52 9.86
N PRO A 137 13.75 -10.85 11.16
CA PRO A 137 13.43 -9.85 12.20
C PRO A 137 14.32 -8.61 12.11
N LYS A 138 15.63 -8.79 11.85
CA LYS A 138 16.57 -7.69 11.68
C LYS A 138 16.25 -6.84 10.45
N VAL A 139 15.97 -7.50 9.33
CA VAL A 139 15.68 -6.82 8.06
C VAL A 139 14.31 -6.10 8.11
N MET A 140 13.31 -6.70 8.75
CA MET A 140 12.03 -6.05 9.00
C MET A 140 12.18 -4.82 9.89
N GLY A 141 13.11 -4.84 10.86
CA GLY A 141 13.47 -3.65 11.64
C GLY A 141 13.98 -2.50 10.77
N TYR A 142 14.79 -2.78 9.75
CA TYR A 142 15.21 -1.75 8.78
C TYR A 142 14.02 -1.20 7.97
N LEU A 143 13.10 -2.05 7.52
CA LEU A 143 11.90 -1.61 6.81
C LEU A 143 11.00 -0.75 7.71
N SER A 144 10.85 -1.12 8.97
CA SER A 144 10.06 -0.34 9.94
C SER A 144 10.71 1.01 10.24
N SER A 145 12.06 1.11 10.29
CA SER A 145 12.75 2.38 10.52
C SER A 145 12.51 3.41 9.41
N VAL A 146 12.18 2.95 8.19
CA VAL A 146 11.82 3.83 7.06
C VAL A 146 10.61 4.70 7.41
N TRP A 147 9.62 4.18 8.13
CA TRP A 147 8.45 4.94 8.55
C TRP A 147 8.83 6.06 9.54
N GLY A 148 9.69 5.75 10.52
CA GLY A 148 10.18 6.76 11.46
C GLY A 148 10.96 7.88 10.77
N VAL A 149 11.83 7.52 9.81
CA VAL A 149 12.59 8.48 9.01
C VAL A 149 11.65 9.33 8.14
N SER A 150 10.67 8.72 7.50
CA SER A 150 9.68 9.41 6.66
C SER A 150 8.81 10.37 7.46
N ALA A 151 8.46 10.02 8.71
CA ALA A 151 7.67 10.88 9.60
C ALA A 151 8.39 12.19 9.94
N ILE A 152 9.73 12.21 9.91
CA ILE A 152 10.55 13.41 10.15
C ILE A 152 10.84 14.13 8.84
N ILE A 153 11.32 13.39 7.83
CA ILE A 153 11.75 14.00 6.54
C ILE A 153 10.55 14.56 5.79
N GLY A 154 9.38 13.87 5.82
CA GLY A 154 8.20 14.31 5.07
C GLY A 154 7.75 15.74 5.40
N PRO A 155 7.45 16.07 6.65
CA PRO A 155 7.08 17.43 7.02
C PRO A 155 8.19 18.47 6.74
N LEU A 156 9.45 18.14 6.98
CA LEU A 156 10.57 19.05 6.71
C LEU A 156 10.69 19.35 5.21
N LEU A 157 10.67 18.32 4.38
CA LEU A 157 10.75 18.46 2.93
C LEU A 157 9.48 19.14 2.37
N GLY A 158 8.31 18.79 2.88
CA GLY A 158 7.05 19.41 2.51
C GLY A 158 7.03 20.91 2.82
N ALA A 159 7.43 21.29 4.03
CA ALA A 159 7.53 22.70 4.43
C ALA A 159 8.55 23.46 3.56
N PHE A 160 9.72 22.88 3.30
CA PHE A 160 10.72 23.48 2.43
C PHE A 160 10.19 23.71 1.02
N ILE A 161 9.52 22.71 0.43
CA ILE A 161 8.96 22.81 -0.93
C ILE A 161 7.91 23.94 -0.98
N VAL A 162 6.93 23.95 -0.10
CA VAL A 162 5.82 24.92 -0.20
C VAL A 162 6.26 26.37 0.12
N GLN A 163 7.38 26.55 0.82
CA GLN A 163 7.94 27.87 1.09
C GLN A 163 8.79 28.44 -0.05
N HIS A 164 9.45 27.59 -0.84
CA HIS A 164 10.45 28.03 -1.81
C HIS A 164 10.17 27.58 -3.25
N LEU A 165 9.30 26.59 -3.46
CA LEU A 165 9.10 25.90 -4.72
C LEU A 165 7.60 25.66 -4.98
N PRO A 166 7.18 25.38 -6.23
CA PRO A 166 5.80 24.98 -6.52
C PRO A 166 5.40 23.73 -5.76
N TRP A 167 4.19 23.72 -5.18
CA TRP A 167 3.66 22.60 -4.42
C TRP A 167 3.60 21.28 -5.21
N ALA A 168 3.51 21.32 -6.54
CA ALA A 168 3.56 20.15 -7.41
C ALA A 168 4.76 19.23 -7.14
N LEU A 169 5.89 19.78 -6.70
CA LEU A 169 7.09 19.04 -6.36
C LEU A 169 6.91 18.09 -5.16
N VAL A 170 5.90 18.34 -4.32
CA VAL A 170 5.52 17.41 -3.24
C VAL A 170 5.15 16.04 -3.80
N PHE A 171 4.50 16.01 -4.95
CA PHE A 171 4.18 14.78 -5.66
C PHE A 171 5.35 14.28 -6.51
N TRP A 172 6.04 15.18 -7.20
CA TRP A 172 7.10 14.79 -8.14
C TRP A 172 8.38 14.28 -7.47
N VAL A 173 8.57 14.54 -6.18
CA VAL A 173 9.68 13.96 -5.39
C VAL A 173 9.65 12.42 -5.39
N ASN A 174 8.48 11.83 -5.58
CA ASN A 174 8.32 10.38 -5.70
C ASN A 174 8.98 9.79 -6.96
N LEU A 175 9.14 10.59 -8.04
CA LEU A 175 9.65 10.09 -9.32
C LEU A 175 11.10 9.60 -9.20
N PRO A 176 12.08 10.42 -8.76
CA PRO A 176 13.45 9.96 -8.67
C PRO A 176 13.60 8.78 -7.72
N ILE A 177 12.88 8.78 -6.59
CA ILE A 177 12.94 7.70 -5.60
C ILE A 177 12.35 6.40 -6.17
N GLY A 178 11.17 6.48 -6.76
CA GLY A 178 10.48 5.33 -7.32
C GLY A 178 11.21 4.74 -8.53
N LEU A 179 11.72 5.59 -9.44
CA LEU A 179 12.50 5.14 -10.59
C LEU A 179 13.79 4.44 -10.14
N LEU A 180 14.47 4.95 -9.12
CA LEU A 180 15.67 4.32 -8.57
C LEU A 180 15.34 2.97 -7.93
N ALA A 181 14.27 2.88 -7.15
CA ALA A 181 13.79 1.63 -6.57
C ALA A 181 13.46 0.59 -7.67
N MET A 182 12.74 1.03 -8.71
CA MET A 182 12.41 0.17 -9.86
C MET A 182 13.67 -0.28 -10.59
N LEU A 183 14.62 0.61 -10.87
CA LEU A 183 15.88 0.28 -11.53
C LEU A 183 16.65 -0.81 -10.77
N PHE A 184 16.78 -0.67 -9.46
CA PHE A 184 17.47 -1.65 -8.62
C PHE A 184 16.73 -3.00 -8.60
N LEU A 185 15.41 -3.02 -8.44
CA LEU A 185 14.63 -4.24 -8.52
C LEU A 185 14.66 -4.88 -9.91
N TRP A 186 14.65 -4.06 -10.96
CA TRP A 186 14.77 -4.56 -12.32
C TRP A 186 16.10 -5.27 -12.54
N ARG A 187 17.19 -4.66 -12.07
CA ARG A 187 18.57 -5.15 -12.29
C ARG A 187 18.95 -6.34 -11.42
N TYR A 188 18.49 -6.36 -10.16
CA TYR A 188 19.01 -7.28 -9.15
C TYR A 188 18.00 -8.34 -8.69
N LEU A 189 16.70 -8.12 -8.84
CA LEU A 189 15.70 -9.13 -8.46
C LEU A 189 15.56 -10.18 -9.56
N PRO A 190 15.87 -11.47 -9.30
CA PRO A 190 15.70 -12.53 -10.29
C PRO A 190 14.25 -12.67 -10.72
N ALA A 191 14.03 -12.96 -12.01
CA ALA A 191 12.68 -13.18 -12.54
C ALA A 191 12.12 -14.57 -12.17
N HIS A 192 12.97 -15.48 -11.69
CA HIS A 192 12.60 -16.86 -11.36
C HIS A 192 11.93 -16.91 -9.98
N GLN A 193 10.61 -16.84 -9.96
CA GLN A 193 9.79 -17.21 -8.82
C GLN A 193 8.89 -18.37 -9.24
N GLN A 194 8.80 -19.39 -8.39
CA GLN A 194 7.85 -20.48 -8.60
C GLN A 194 6.44 -19.89 -8.58
N LEU A 195 5.86 -19.75 -9.75
CA LEU A 195 4.47 -19.33 -9.90
C LEU A 195 3.59 -20.45 -9.31
N ARG A 196 2.97 -20.18 -8.21
CA ARG A 196 1.94 -21.08 -7.68
C ARG A 196 0.67 -20.82 -8.45
N ARG A 197 0.16 -21.86 -9.12
CA ARG A 197 -1.16 -21.81 -9.78
C ARG A 197 -2.24 -21.89 -8.71
N HIS A 198 -2.61 -20.75 -8.15
CA HIS A 198 -3.75 -20.63 -7.26
C HIS A 198 -4.93 -19.99 -7.99
N ALA A 199 -6.15 -20.44 -7.71
CA ALA A 199 -7.33 -19.78 -8.22
C ALA A 199 -7.58 -18.46 -7.48
N LEU A 200 -7.96 -17.41 -8.21
CA LEU A 200 -8.39 -16.15 -7.61
C LEU A 200 -9.78 -16.33 -7.00
N ASP A 201 -9.91 -16.13 -5.69
CA ASP A 201 -11.23 -15.96 -5.07
C ASP A 201 -11.74 -14.53 -5.35
N LEU A 202 -12.33 -14.36 -6.54
CA LEU A 202 -12.90 -13.08 -6.95
C LEU A 202 -14.07 -12.67 -6.05
N ALA A 203 -14.85 -13.62 -5.55
CA ALA A 203 -15.97 -13.34 -4.67
C ALA A 203 -15.49 -12.87 -3.29
N GLY A 204 -14.51 -13.54 -2.68
CA GLY A 204 -13.90 -13.10 -1.44
C GLY A 204 -13.24 -11.72 -1.58
N THR A 205 -12.53 -11.48 -2.68
CA THR A 205 -11.95 -10.16 -2.99
C THR A 205 -13.02 -9.07 -3.11
N ALA A 206 -14.15 -9.35 -3.76
CA ALA A 206 -15.25 -8.39 -3.90
C ALA A 206 -15.89 -8.05 -2.54
N TRP A 207 -16.16 -9.05 -1.70
CA TRP A 207 -16.71 -8.83 -0.36
C TRP A 207 -15.74 -8.08 0.55
N LEU A 208 -14.45 -8.40 0.48
CA LEU A 208 -13.41 -7.67 1.21
C LEU A 208 -13.34 -6.21 0.77
N THR A 209 -13.34 -5.97 -0.53
CA THR A 209 -13.36 -4.62 -1.11
C THR A 209 -14.56 -3.83 -0.62
N LEU A 210 -15.75 -4.42 -0.67
CA LEU A 210 -16.99 -3.77 -0.23
C LEU A 210 -16.96 -3.48 1.28
N PHE A 211 -16.49 -4.44 2.08
CA PHE A 211 -16.32 -4.27 3.54
C PHE A 211 -15.38 -3.11 3.87
N VAL A 212 -14.16 -3.12 3.31
CA VAL A 212 -13.15 -2.09 3.58
C VAL A 212 -13.63 -0.73 3.09
N SER A 213 -14.25 -0.67 1.90
CA SER A 213 -14.79 0.58 1.34
C SER A 213 -15.89 1.17 2.21
N ALA A 214 -16.89 0.37 2.58
CA ALA A 214 -18.01 0.83 3.39
C ALA A 214 -17.55 1.27 4.79
N LEU A 215 -16.63 0.50 5.41
CA LEU A 215 -16.09 0.82 6.72
C LEU A 215 -15.27 2.11 6.69
N LEU A 216 -14.33 2.24 5.76
CA LEU A 216 -13.48 3.44 5.66
C LEU A 216 -14.30 4.68 5.31
N LEU A 217 -15.27 4.58 4.39
CA LEU A 217 -16.16 5.70 4.10
C LEU A 217 -16.97 6.12 5.33
N ALA A 218 -17.51 5.16 6.08
CA ALA A 218 -18.25 5.45 7.31
C ALA A 218 -17.38 6.17 8.35
N LEU A 219 -16.12 5.73 8.53
CA LEU A 219 -15.21 6.29 9.54
C LEU A 219 -14.60 7.64 9.10
N LEU A 220 -14.11 7.74 7.85
CA LEU A 220 -13.42 8.94 7.37
C LEU A 220 -14.37 10.09 7.09
N GLN A 221 -15.63 9.81 6.78
CA GLN A 221 -16.64 10.81 6.43
C GLN A 221 -17.77 10.87 7.47
N MET A 222 -17.51 10.45 8.71
CA MET A 222 -18.52 10.36 9.76
C MET A 222 -19.24 11.69 10.01
N GLU A 223 -18.52 12.81 10.01
CA GLU A 223 -19.09 14.13 10.24
C GLU A 223 -19.90 14.64 9.03
N SER A 224 -19.45 14.33 7.81
CA SER A 224 -20.09 14.83 6.58
C SER A 224 -21.30 14.01 6.13
N LEU A 225 -21.32 12.71 6.43
CA LEU A 225 -22.37 11.79 6.01
C LEU A 225 -23.57 11.75 6.97
N GLY A 226 -23.40 12.21 8.22
CA GLY A 226 -24.46 12.23 9.20
C GLY A 226 -25.14 10.87 9.39
N TRP A 227 -26.46 10.80 9.16
CA TRP A 227 -27.25 9.56 9.34
C TRP A 227 -26.88 8.42 8.34
N TRP A 228 -26.24 8.72 7.21
CA TRP A 228 -25.77 7.72 6.24
C TRP A 228 -24.63 6.84 6.77
N VAL A 229 -24.04 7.18 7.91
CA VAL A 229 -23.02 6.34 8.58
C VAL A 229 -23.64 5.00 9.01
N ALA A 230 -24.87 4.99 9.52
CA ALA A 230 -25.53 3.76 10.00
C ALA A 230 -25.74 2.73 8.88
N PRO A 231 -26.33 3.05 7.71
CA PRO A 231 -26.43 2.09 6.60
C PRO A 231 -25.07 1.66 6.02
N LEU A 232 -24.04 2.52 6.03
CA LEU A 232 -22.69 2.13 5.61
C LEU A 232 -22.06 1.12 6.58
N LEU A 233 -22.21 1.31 7.88
CA LEU A 233 -21.75 0.33 8.88
C LEU A 233 -22.53 -0.98 8.79
N ALA A 234 -23.83 -0.93 8.52
CA ALA A 234 -24.63 -2.13 8.28
C ALA A 234 -24.16 -2.88 7.01
N LEU A 235 -23.86 -2.15 5.94
CA LEU A 235 -23.28 -2.70 4.71
C LEU A 235 -21.91 -3.32 4.97
N ALA A 236 -21.05 -2.67 5.75
CA ALA A 236 -19.76 -3.21 6.15
C ALA A 236 -19.93 -4.52 6.94
N ALA A 237 -20.81 -4.54 7.94
CA ALA A 237 -21.10 -5.75 8.74
C ALA A 237 -21.64 -6.90 7.87
N ALA A 238 -22.58 -6.61 6.96
CA ALA A 238 -23.14 -7.60 6.04
C ALA A 238 -22.05 -8.15 5.09
N SER A 239 -21.23 -7.26 4.52
CA SER A 239 -20.12 -7.65 3.64
C SER A 239 -19.07 -8.50 4.36
N LEU A 240 -18.76 -8.18 5.62
CA LEU A 240 -17.86 -8.99 6.45
C LEU A 240 -18.46 -10.38 6.73
N ALA A 241 -19.75 -10.46 7.03
CA ALA A 241 -20.42 -11.74 7.26
C ALA A 241 -20.40 -12.60 5.99
N LEU A 242 -20.63 -12.00 4.82
CA LEU A 242 -20.57 -12.67 3.52
C LEU A 242 -19.13 -13.09 3.15
N LEU A 243 -18.14 -12.24 3.45
CA LEU A 243 -16.72 -12.58 3.32
C LEU A 243 -16.38 -13.81 4.16
N VAL A 244 -16.69 -13.81 5.46
CA VAL A 244 -16.43 -14.96 6.35
C VAL A 244 -17.13 -16.22 5.87
N ARG A 245 -18.36 -16.10 5.33
CA ARG A 245 -19.08 -17.25 4.75
C ARG A 245 -18.38 -17.75 3.49
N GLN A 246 -17.90 -16.88 2.63
CA GLN A 246 -17.16 -17.20 1.42
C GLN A 246 -15.82 -17.88 1.76
N GLU A 247 -15.05 -17.32 2.69
CA GLU A 247 -13.76 -17.86 3.15
C GLU A 247 -13.88 -19.29 3.71
N ARG A 248 -15.00 -19.61 4.38
CA ARG A 248 -15.27 -20.98 4.87
C ARG A 248 -15.58 -21.98 3.76
N ARG A 249 -15.95 -21.53 2.55
CA ARG A 249 -16.33 -22.37 1.41
C ARG A 249 -15.31 -22.37 0.30
N ALA A 250 -14.41 -21.37 0.27
CA ALA A 250 -13.39 -21.23 -0.74
C ALA A 250 -12.38 -22.39 -0.67
N VAL A 251 -12.03 -22.93 -1.83
CA VAL A 251 -10.98 -23.96 -1.96
C VAL A 251 -9.63 -23.38 -1.57
N GLU A 252 -9.42 -22.09 -1.87
CA GLU A 252 -8.24 -21.33 -1.54
C GLU A 252 -8.62 -19.97 -0.93
N PRO A 253 -8.87 -19.93 0.39
CA PRO A 253 -9.32 -18.71 1.08
C PRO A 253 -8.25 -17.62 1.04
N LEU A 254 -8.67 -16.34 0.99
CA LEU A 254 -7.80 -15.17 1.10
C LEU A 254 -7.15 -15.11 2.50
N PHE A 255 -7.97 -15.43 3.52
CA PHE A 255 -7.57 -15.48 4.91
C PHE A 255 -7.83 -16.88 5.46
N PRO A 256 -6.81 -17.75 5.56
CA PRO A 256 -6.99 -19.07 6.14
C PRO A 256 -7.42 -18.94 7.60
N LEU A 257 -8.74 -19.04 7.87
CA LEU A 257 -9.32 -18.87 9.21
C LEU A 257 -8.73 -19.85 10.24
N ALA A 258 -8.20 -20.99 9.77
CA ALA A 258 -7.50 -21.95 10.61
C ALA A 258 -6.26 -21.36 11.30
N LEU A 259 -5.59 -20.37 10.70
CA LEU A 259 -4.43 -19.71 11.30
C LEU A 259 -4.79 -18.91 12.56
N TRP A 260 -6.00 -18.37 12.63
CA TRP A 260 -6.50 -17.61 13.78
C TRP A 260 -6.82 -18.50 15.00
N GLN A 261 -6.77 -19.82 14.86
CA GLN A 261 -6.86 -20.75 16.00
C GLN A 261 -5.53 -20.84 16.75
N SER A 262 -4.41 -20.41 16.15
CA SER A 262 -3.10 -20.38 16.80
C SER A 262 -2.98 -19.18 17.73
N ARG A 263 -2.81 -19.44 19.05
CA ARG A 263 -2.61 -18.39 20.06
C ARG A 263 -1.42 -17.48 19.76
N VAL A 264 -0.37 -18.00 19.14
CA VAL A 264 0.81 -17.24 18.75
C VAL A 264 0.49 -16.21 17.66
N ILE A 265 -0.31 -16.61 16.67
CA ILE A 265 -0.71 -15.71 15.58
C ILE A 265 -1.65 -14.62 16.09
N VAL A 266 -2.62 -15.00 16.95
CA VAL A 266 -3.54 -14.04 17.57
C VAL A 266 -2.78 -13.05 18.46
N ALA A 267 -1.88 -13.53 19.32
CA ALA A 267 -1.08 -12.66 20.18
C ALA A 267 -0.15 -11.74 19.37
N GLY A 268 0.46 -12.24 18.29
CA GLY A 268 1.30 -11.44 17.42
C GLY A 268 0.54 -10.33 16.69
N ASN A 269 -0.69 -10.58 16.25
CA ASN A 269 -1.52 -9.55 15.60
C ASN A 269 -2.07 -8.52 16.60
N ILE A 270 -2.44 -8.94 17.82
CA ILE A 270 -2.90 -8.00 18.88
C ILE A 270 -1.73 -7.16 19.41
N GLY A 271 -0.55 -7.75 19.55
CA GLY A 271 0.64 -7.02 20.05
C GLY A 271 1.32 -6.13 19.02
N GLY A 272 0.92 -6.22 17.75
CA GLY A 272 1.40 -5.36 16.65
C GLY A 272 0.48 -4.17 16.34
N LEU A 273 -0.64 -4.06 17.04
CA LEU A 273 -1.56 -2.92 17.01
C LEU A 273 -1.13 -1.88 18.05
#